data_41ff48914605e7b8eba5e09e3aa32e4a
#
_entry.id   41ff48914605e7b8eba5e09e3aa32e4a
#
_cell.length_a   1.000
_cell.length_b   1.000
_cell.length_c   1.000
_cell.angle_alpha   90.00
_cell.angle_beta   90.00
_cell.angle_gamma   90.00
#
_symmetry.space_group_name_H-M   'P 1'
#
loop_
_entity.id
_entity.type
_entity.pdbx_description
1 polymer ?
#
loop_
_entity_poly.entity_id
_entity_poly.type
_entity_poly.pdbx_seq_one_letter_code
_entity_poly.pdbx_strand_id
1 'polypeptide(L)' 'MKKIFKISGMHCASCATIIDLDLEDLKGIKRALTSYAKSELSVEYDENLVSEKEIMGSIKKSGYSVVN' A
#
# COMPACT_ATOMS: atom_id res chain seq x y z
N MET A 1 -11.22 2.38 -8.15
CA MET A 1 -10.97 3.56 -7.30
C MET A 1 -9.47 3.70 -7.04
N LYS A 2 -8.99 4.92 -7.04
CA LYS A 2 -7.57 5.20 -6.84
C LYS A 2 -7.40 6.03 -5.58
N LYS A 3 -6.42 5.68 -4.74
CA LYS A 3 -6.18 6.40 -3.50
C LYS A 3 -4.68 6.48 -3.20
N ILE A 4 -4.29 7.54 -2.51
CA ILE A 4 -2.90 7.73 -2.09
C ILE A 4 -2.85 7.73 -0.57
N PHE A 5 -1.98 6.87 -0.03
CA PHE A 5 -1.73 6.78 1.41
C PHE A 5 -0.31 7.21 1.70
N LYS A 6 -0.12 7.92 2.79
CA LYS A 6 1.22 8.24 3.27
C LYS A 6 1.69 7.14 4.19
N ILE A 7 2.91 6.67 3.96
CA ILE A 7 3.46 5.51 4.66
C ILE A 7 4.63 5.94 5.54
N SER A 8 4.66 5.42 6.75
CA SER A 8 5.75 5.62 7.69
C SER A 8 6.48 4.30 7.94
N GLY A 9 7.77 4.37 8.21
CA GLY A 9 8.57 3.20 8.56
C GLY A 9 9.38 2.61 7.43
N MET A 10 9.34 3.22 6.25
CA MET A 10 10.19 2.78 5.15
C MET A 10 11.61 3.26 5.36
N HIS A 11 12.56 2.33 5.29
CA HIS A 11 13.98 2.63 5.52
C HIS A 11 14.82 2.59 4.24
N CYS A 12 14.29 2.01 3.17
CA CYS A 12 15.00 1.92 1.89
C CYS A 12 14.01 1.62 0.77
N ALA A 13 14.49 1.72 -0.47
CA ALA A 13 13.64 1.47 -1.64
C ALA A 13 13.07 0.05 -1.68
N SER A 14 13.77 -0.91 -1.09
CA SER A 14 13.27 -2.28 -1.02
C SER A 14 11.98 -2.39 -0.23
N CYS A 15 11.79 -1.52 0.77
CA CYS A 15 10.55 -1.50 1.55
C CYS A 15 9.35 -1.17 0.67
N ALA A 16 9.52 -0.23 -0.27
CA ALA A 16 8.46 0.11 -1.20
C ALA A 16 8.08 -1.07 -2.07
N THR A 17 9.05 -1.83 -2.54
CA THR A 17 8.81 -3.03 -3.33
C THR A 17 8.03 -4.08 -2.54
N ILE A 18 8.38 -4.26 -1.27
CA ILE A 18 7.70 -5.21 -0.39
C ILE A 18 6.23 -4.83 -0.23
N ILE A 19 5.95 -3.54 -0.03
CA ILE A 19 4.58 -3.06 0.11
C ILE A 19 3.79 -3.33 -1.18
N ASP A 20 4.40 -3.04 -2.33
CA ASP A 20 3.75 -3.27 -3.62
C ASP A 20 3.40 -4.74 -3.81
N LEU A 21 4.33 -5.64 -3.52
CA LEU A 21 4.11 -7.08 -3.66
C LEU A 21 3.01 -7.57 -2.72
N ASP A 22 3.02 -7.10 -1.48
CA ASP A 22 2.01 -7.50 -0.50
C ASP A 22 0.61 -7.06 -0.93
N LEU A 23 0.50 -5.87 -1.47
CA LEU A 23 -0.79 -5.36 -1.93
C LEU A 23 -1.27 -6.06 -3.20
N GLU A 24 -0.36 -6.37 -4.10
CA GLU A 24 -0.72 -7.07 -5.33
C GLU A 24 -1.29 -8.47 -5.06
N ASP A 25 -0.95 -9.06 -3.92
CA ASP A 25 -1.52 -10.34 -3.51
C ASP A 25 -2.98 -10.22 -3.05
N LEU A 26 -3.44 -9.04 -2.74
CA LEU A 26 -4.82 -8.84 -2.32
C LEU A 26 -5.75 -8.89 -3.51
N LYS A 27 -6.85 -9.63 -3.35
CA LYS A 27 -7.88 -9.70 -4.38
C LYS A 27 -8.56 -8.35 -4.48
N GLY A 28 -8.70 -7.85 -5.70
CA GLY A 28 -9.31 -6.55 -5.92
C GLY A 28 -8.33 -5.40 -6.14
N ILE A 29 -7.06 -5.62 -5.90
CA ILE A 29 -6.03 -4.64 -6.19
C ILE A 29 -5.67 -4.71 -7.67
N LYS A 30 -5.86 -3.61 -8.37
CA LYS A 30 -5.52 -3.53 -9.78
C LYS A 30 -4.09 -3.08 -10.00
N ARG A 31 -3.62 -2.17 -9.14
CA ARG A 31 -2.29 -1.62 -9.27
C ARG A 31 -1.86 -1.05 -7.92
N ALA A 32 -0.61 -1.27 -7.56
CA ALA A 32 -0.01 -0.68 -6.37
C ALA A 32 1.37 -0.16 -6.73
N LEU A 33 1.62 1.10 -6.41
CA LEU A 33 2.89 1.74 -6.67
C LEU A 33 3.28 2.57 -5.47
N THR A 34 4.36 2.21 -4.81
CA THR A 34 4.86 2.91 -3.64
C THR A 34 6.07 3.76 -4.03
N SER A 35 6.07 5.02 -3.60
CA SER A 35 7.20 5.91 -3.80
C SER A 35 7.96 6.06 -2.48
N TYR A 36 9.17 5.55 -2.44
CA TYR A 36 10.02 5.68 -1.26
C TYR A 36 10.40 7.14 -1.03
N ALA A 37 10.74 7.86 -2.10
CA ALA A 37 11.17 9.24 -2.00
C ALA A 37 10.09 10.15 -1.40
N LYS A 38 8.84 9.88 -1.71
CA LYS A 38 7.70 10.67 -1.22
C LYS A 38 7.04 10.05 0.00
N SER A 39 7.43 8.83 0.36
CA SER A 39 6.78 8.05 1.41
C SER A 39 5.28 7.90 1.17
N GLU A 40 4.91 7.66 -0.08
CA GLU A 40 3.52 7.57 -0.50
C GLU A 40 3.24 6.28 -1.24
N LEU A 41 2.03 5.76 -1.08
CA LEU A 41 1.54 4.61 -1.81
C LEU A 41 0.35 5.04 -2.66
N SER A 42 0.45 4.84 -3.97
CA SER A 42 -0.67 5.03 -4.88
C SER A 42 -1.23 3.66 -5.21
N VAL A 43 -2.51 3.45 -4.94
CA VAL A 43 -3.16 2.16 -5.16
C VAL A 43 -4.44 2.33 -5.95
N GLU A 44 -4.64 1.48 -6.96
CA GLU A 44 -5.89 1.35 -7.68
C GLU A 44 -6.52 0.03 -7.28
N TYR A 45 -7.78 0.09 -6.87
CA TYR A 45 -8.46 -1.11 -6.39
C TYR A 45 -9.96 -1.02 -6.67
N ASP A 46 -10.60 -2.19 -6.64
CA ASP A 46 -12.05 -2.29 -6.77
C ASP A 46 -12.63 -2.29 -5.35
N GLU A 47 -13.32 -1.22 -4.98
CA GLU A 47 -13.88 -1.08 -3.64
C GLU A 47 -14.96 -2.11 -3.32
N ASN A 48 -15.46 -2.80 -4.32
CA ASN A 48 -16.42 -3.90 -4.11
C ASN A 48 -15.71 -5.20 -3.71
N LEU A 49 -14.42 -5.32 -3.97
CA LEU A 49 -13.64 -6.52 -3.69
C LEU A 49 -12.70 -6.36 -2.51
N VAL A 50 -12.22 -5.14 -2.26
CA VAL A 50 -11.29 -4.87 -1.18
C VAL A 50 -11.59 -3.48 -0.59
N SER A 51 -11.44 -3.33 0.73
CA SER A 51 -11.69 -2.07 1.40
C SER A 51 -10.37 -1.40 1.80
N GLU A 52 -10.45 -0.11 2.12
CA GLU A 52 -9.28 0.62 2.64
C GLU A 52 -8.71 -0.03 3.89
N LYS A 53 -9.58 -0.56 4.75
CA LYS A 53 -9.14 -1.23 5.97
C LYS A 53 -8.27 -2.45 5.67
N GLU A 54 -8.61 -3.18 4.63
CA GLU A 54 -7.82 -4.34 4.22
C GLU A 54 -6.46 -3.91 3.68
N ILE A 55 -6.43 -2.82 2.91
CA ILE A 55 -5.19 -2.27 2.38
C ILE A 55 -4.30 -1.79 3.53
N MET A 56 -4.86 -1.02 4.46
CA MET A 56 -4.12 -0.53 5.62
C MET A 56 -3.65 -1.67 6.51
N GLY A 57 -4.47 -2.69 6.68
CA GLY A 57 -4.12 -3.88 7.45
C GLY A 57 -2.94 -4.63 6.85
N SER A 58 -2.91 -4.74 5.53
CA SER A 58 -1.81 -5.38 4.82
C SER A 58 -0.51 -4.60 5.00
N ILE A 59 -0.58 -3.27 4.90
CA ILE A 59 0.58 -2.41 5.11
C ILE A 59 1.11 -2.56 6.53
N LYS A 60 0.23 -2.56 7.50
CA LYS A 60 0.60 -2.70 8.91
C LYS A 60 1.21 -4.07 9.19
N LYS A 61 0.67 -5.11 8.57
CA LYS A 61 1.18 -6.47 8.71
C LYS A 61 2.60 -6.61 8.18
N SER A 62 2.95 -5.83 7.18
CA SER A 62 4.30 -5.79 6.62
C SER A 62 5.30 -5.02 7.48
N GLY A 63 4.84 -4.39 8.55
CA GLY A 63 5.69 -3.65 9.46
C GLY A 63 5.73 -2.15 9.23
N TYR A 64 4.83 -1.63 8.42
CA TYR A 64 4.75 -0.21 8.11
C TYR A 64 3.44 0.38 8.63
N SER A 65 3.34 1.71 8.60
CA SER A 65 2.15 2.40 9.10
C SER A 65 1.63 3.40 8.07
N VAL A 66 0.32 3.55 8.04
CA VAL A 66 -0.32 4.61 7.26
C VAL A 66 -0.51 5.81 8.18
N VAL A 67 -0.05 7.00 7.76
CA VAL A 67 -0.01 8.19 8.63
C VAL A 67 -0.95 9.31 8.20
N ASN A 68 -1.83 9.07 7.26
CA ASN A 68 -2.83 10.10 6.89
C ASN A 68 -4.24 9.75 7.29
#